data_546bdff99296a9b4fb81493a3c74414d
#
_entry.id   546bdff99296a9b4fb81493a3c74414d
#
_cell.length_a   1.000
_cell.length_b   1.000
_cell.length_c   1.000
_cell.angle_alpha   90.00
_cell.angle_beta   90.00
_cell.angle_gamma   90.00
#
_symmetry.space_group_name_H-M   'P 1'
#
loop_
_entity.id
_entity.type
_entity.pdbx_description
1 polymer ?
#
loop_
_entity_poly.entity_id
_entity_poly.type
_entity_poly.pdbx_seq_one_letter_code
_entity_poly.pdbx_strand_id
1 'polypeptide(L)' 'MDNKSPSTAAKTAPGNTAARMTAVKSAWDAAPAGPKKDAALTHYQAAQKAQTAKNDAECLRELDAAKHALV' A
#
# COMPACT_ATOMS: atom_id res chain seq x y z
N MET A 1 22.83 2.01 16.29
CA MET A 1 22.36 1.96 16.16
C MET A 1 21.79 1.88 15.86
N ASP A 2 21.66 2.05 15.65
CA ASP A 2 20.90 1.97 15.32
C ASP A 2 20.31 1.92 14.94
N ASN A 3 20.26 2.04 14.77
CA ASN A 3 19.53 2.03 14.33
C ASN A 3 19.10 2.09 13.96
N LYS A 4 19.29 2.03 13.92
CA LYS A 4 18.77 2.22 13.59
C LYS A 4 18.34 2.28 13.05
N SER A 5 18.55 2.47 12.88
CA SER A 5 17.91 2.55 12.45
C SER A 5 17.55 2.48 11.95
N PRO A 6 17.79 2.50 11.87
CA PRO A 6 17.31 2.47 11.36
C PRO A 6 16.51 2.28 10.89
N SER A 7 16.92 2.22 10.89
CA SER A 7 15.73 1.79 10.57
C SER A 7 14.77 2.71 10.08
N THR A 8 14.95 3.86 10.29
CA THR A 8 13.97 4.74 9.84
C THR A 8 13.94 4.87 8.37
N ALA A 9 15.00 5.17 7.78
CA ALA A 9 15.05 5.14 6.34
C ALA A 9 14.62 3.77 5.84
N ALA A 10 14.92 2.79 6.62
CA ALA A 10 14.53 1.45 6.29
C ALA A 10 13.03 1.29 6.20
N LYS A 11 12.27 2.18 6.79
CA LYS A 11 10.83 2.07 6.74
C LYS A 11 10.27 2.30 5.38
N THR A 12 11.01 2.99 4.54
CA THR A 12 10.57 3.17 3.18
C THR A 12 11.11 2.07 2.28
N ALA A 13 11.75 1.09 2.86
CA ALA A 13 12.32 0.00 2.09
C ALA A 13 11.23 -0.76 1.36
N PRO A 14 11.59 -1.41 0.25
CA PRO A 14 10.63 -2.16 -0.54
C PRO A 14 9.88 -3.22 0.26
N GLY A 15 10.53 -3.81 1.26
CA GLY A 15 9.86 -4.79 2.09
C GLY A 15 8.69 -4.22 2.85
N ASN A 16 8.81 -2.98 3.31
CA ASN A 16 7.71 -2.32 3.98
C ASN A 16 6.55 -2.06 3.03
N THR A 17 6.85 -1.66 1.81
CA THR A 17 5.83 -1.44 0.80
C THR A 17 5.10 -2.73 0.48
N ALA A 18 5.83 -3.82 0.32
CA ALA A 18 5.22 -5.11 0.02
C ALA A 18 4.30 -5.57 1.16
N ALA A 19 4.72 -5.35 2.40
CA ALA A 19 3.90 -5.71 3.55
C ALA A 19 2.60 -4.92 3.56
N ARG A 20 2.67 -3.64 3.24
CA ARG A 20 1.48 -2.81 3.17
C ARG A 20 0.56 -3.22 2.04
N MET A 21 1.10 -3.60 0.90
CA MET A 21 0.29 -4.10 -0.20
C MET A 21 -0.45 -5.36 0.20
N THR A 22 0.22 -6.26 0.90
CA THR A 22 -0.42 -7.47 1.39
C THR A 22 -1.55 -7.16 2.35
N ALA A 23 -1.33 -6.21 3.25
CA ALA A 23 -2.35 -5.84 4.22
C ALA A 23 -3.57 -5.21 3.54
N VAL A 24 -3.34 -4.35 2.57
CA VAL A 24 -4.43 -3.71 1.83
C VAL A 24 -5.20 -4.75 1.02
N LYS A 25 -4.49 -5.68 0.39
CA LYS A 25 -5.13 -6.73 -0.38
C LYS A 25 -6.01 -7.60 0.51
N SER A 26 -5.53 -7.93 1.71
CA SER A 26 -6.34 -8.71 2.65
C SER A 26 -7.61 -7.97 3.04
N ALA A 27 -7.48 -6.67 3.30
CA ALA A 27 -8.64 -5.86 3.64
C ALA A 27 -9.60 -5.78 2.46
N TRP A 28 -9.06 -5.66 1.26
CA TRP A 28 -9.88 -5.61 0.04
C TRP A 28 -10.62 -6.92 -0.16
N ASP A 29 -9.94 -8.05 0.01
CA ASP A 29 -10.56 -9.36 -0.15
C ASP A 29 -11.71 -9.56 0.83
N ALA A 30 -11.60 -9.02 2.02
CA ALA A 30 -12.60 -9.15 3.05
C ALA A 30 -13.75 -8.16 2.90
N ALA A 31 -13.57 -7.12 2.07
CA ALA A 31 -14.58 -6.09 1.92
C ALA A 31 -15.74 -6.58 1.06
N PRO A 32 -16.97 -6.15 1.36
CA PRO A 32 -18.11 -6.51 0.53
C PRO A 32 -18.01 -5.81 -0.83
N ALA A 33 -18.56 -6.45 -1.85
CA ALA A 33 -18.58 -5.87 -3.18
C ALA A 33 -19.37 -4.57 -3.17
N GLY A 34 -18.92 -3.60 -3.97
CA GLY A 34 -19.61 -2.32 -4.06
C GLY A 34 -18.65 -1.21 -4.47
N PRO A 35 -19.14 0.04 -4.50
CA PRO A 35 -18.34 1.17 -4.95
C PRO A 35 -17.05 1.38 -4.16
N LYS A 36 -17.08 1.12 -2.86
CA LYS A 36 -15.89 1.27 -2.03
C LYS A 36 -14.81 0.28 -2.46
N LYS A 37 -15.22 -0.96 -2.71
CA LYS A 37 -14.28 -1.99 -3.14
C LYS A 37 -13.71 -1.65 -4.51
N ASP A 38 -14.54 -1.15 -5.41
CA ASP A 38 -14.09 -0.75 -6.74
C ASP A 38 -13.09 0.39 -6.66
N ALA A 39 -13.36 1.38 -5.83
CA ALA A 39 -12.44 2.50 -5.67
C ALA A 39 -11.10 2.03 -5.10
N ALA A 40 -11.16 1.14 -4.12
CA ALA A 40 -9.95 0.60 -3.52
C ALA A 40 -9.15 -0.19 -4.55
N LEU A 41 -9.81 -0.92 -5.43
CA LEU A 41 -9.11 -1.66 -6.47
C LEU A 41 -8.34 -0.72 -7.39
N THR A 42 -8.95 0.39 -7.78
CA THR A 42 -8.29 1.38 -8.62
C THR A 42 -7.01 1.88 -7.98
N HIS A 43 -7.09 2.22 -6.69
CA HIS A 43 -5.91 2.69 -5.97
C HIS A 43 -4.88 1.60 -5.79
N TYR A 44 -5.32 0.38 -5.54
CA TYR A 44 -4.40 -0.74 -5.38
C TYR A 44 -3.63 -0.99 -6.68
N GLN A 45 -4.31 -0.93 -7.81
CA GLN A 45 -3.65 -1.10 -9.11
C GLN A 45 -2.66 0.02 -9.37
N ALA A 46 -3.00 1.24 -8.99
CA ALA A 46 -2.07 2.36 -9.11
C ALA A 46 -0.84 2.14 -8.22
N ALA A 47 -1.05 1.57 -7.04
CA ALA A 47 0.05 1.26 -6.15
C ALA A 47 0.97 0.19 -6.77
N GLN A 48 0.41 -0.80 -7.43
CA GLN A 48 1.20 -1.82 -8.10
C GLN A 48 2.06 -1.22 -9.20
N LYS A 49 1.51 -0.31 -9.97
CA LYS A 49 2.27 0.39 -11.00
C LYS A 49 3.41 1.20 -10.40
N ALA A 50 3.12 1.90 -9.33
CA ALA A 50 4.15 2.69 -8.65
C ALA A 50 5.25 1.81 -8.11
N GLN A 51 4.89 0.66 -7.56
CA GLN A 51 5.87 -0.28 -7.05
C GLN A 51 6.77 -0.79 -8.17
N THR A 52 6.19 -1.13 -9.29
CA THR A 52 6.94 -1.59 -10.46
C THR A 52 7.89 -0.52 -10.96
N ALA A 53 7.46 0.74 -10.89
CA ALA A 53 8.29 1.88 -11.28
C ALA A 53 9.30 2.27 -10.19
N LYS A 54 9.28 1.56 -9.06
CA LYS A 54 10.15 1.84 -7.92
C LYS A 54 9.89 3.20 -7.30
N ASN A 55 8.64 3.63 -7.38
CA ASN A 55 8.21 4.89 -6.78
C ASN A 55 7.49 4.57 -5.48
N ASP A 56 8.26 4.32 -4.42
CA ASP A 56 7.70 3.88 -3.14
C ASP A 56 6.77 4.92 -2.54
N ALA A 57 7.11 6.19 -2.65
CA ALA A 57 6.27 7.25 -2.08
C ALA A 57 4.88 7.24 -2.71
N GLU A 58 4.81 7.12 -4.01
CA GLU A 58 3.52 7.06 -4.71
C GLU A 58 2.78 5.78 -4.37
N CYS A 59 3.50 4.67 -4.29
CA CYS A 59 2.91 3.38 -3.93
C CYS A 59 2.24 3.47 -2.55
N LEU A 60 2.94 4.02 -1.58
CA LEU A 60 2.39 4.15 -0.23
C LEU A 60 1.19 5.08 -0.21
N ARG A 61 1.23 6.15 -0.99
CA ARG A 61 0.11 7.07 -1.07
C ARG A 61 -1.13 6.39 -1.63
N GLU A 62 -0.96 5.60 -2.69
CA GLU A 62 -2.09 4.90 -3.27
C GLU A 62 -2.61 3.80 -2.36
N LEU A 63 -1.71 3.12 -1.63
CA LEU A 63 -2.15 2.12 -0.67
C LEU A 63 -2.95 2.74 0.45
N ASP A 64 -2.54 3.91 0.90
CA ASP A 64 -3.29 4.62 1.93
C ASP A 64 -4.66 5.02 1.41
N ALA A 65 -4.74 5.50 0.17
CA ALA A 65 -6.01 5.85 -0.44
C ALA A 65 -6.91 4.61 -0.57
N ALA A 66 -6.34 3.48 -0.95
CA ALA A 66 -7.11 2.24 -1.04
C ALA A 66 -7.69 1.84 0.31
N LYS A 67 -6.87 1.93 1.34
CA LYS A 67 -7.31 1.61 2.69
C LYS A 67 -8.46 2.51 3.12
N HIS A 68 -8.34 3.82 2.85
CA HIS A 68 -9.38 4.75 3.20
C HIS A 68 -10.67 4.51 2.42
N ALA A 69 -10.55 4.04 1.18
CA ALA A 69 -11.73 3.73 0.40
C ALA A 69 -12.51 2.56 0.98
N LEU A 70 -11.83 1.68 1.70
CA LEU A 70 -12.47 0.48 2.25
C LEU A 70 -13.17 0.70 3.59
N VAL A 71 -12.94 1.82 4.24
CA VAL A 71 -13.55 2.05 5.57
C VAL A 71 -14.82 2.87 5.51
#